data_d1855fd9c65edd79561b0f054ae5ee89
#
_entry.id   d1855fd9c65edd79561b0f054ae5ee89
#
_cell.length_a   1.000
_cell.length_b   1.000
_cell.length_c   1.000
_cell.angle_alpha   90.00
_cell.angle_beta   90.00
_cell.angle_gamma   90.00
#
_symmetry.space_group_name_H-M   'P 1'
#
loop_
_entity.id
_entity.type
_entity.pdbx_description
1 polymer ?
#
loop_
_entity_poly.entity_id
_entity_poly.type
_entity_poly.pdbx_seq_one_letter_code
_entity_poly.pdbx_strand_id
1 'polypeptide(L)'
;MARIGTRAEVWFSNVIASFARYVAERTLSESVPMLMRQDAVMDSFNYAKENMKGAYSFLDRFDGLGLSIKEAKRRFPSRKRVLEFGVYKGGMINYQASKFPELDFVGFDSFEGLQEQWNGMAPKKTFDLGGKLPKVRRNVGLVKGWFAESGARWKMENPASGPPLLVHVDCDTYAATVDVLELCSDYVEHGLIFHFDDYFGFPDWRTAGFRALKEVSEKLRWRLTYLSYGTKEVAVLAETLVG
;
A
#
# COMPACT_ATOMS: atom_id res chain seq x y z
N MET A 1 -21.99 -12.18 55.82
CA MET A 1 -23.16 -12.37 54.92
C MET A 1 -22.70 -12.18 53.47
N ALA A 2 -22.56 -13.24 52.74
CA ALA A 2 -22.23 -13.16 51.31
C ALA A 2 -23.50 -12.74 50.54
N ARG A 3 -23.44 -11.65 49.77
CA ARG A 3 -24.52 -11.21 48.89
C ARG A 3 -24.70 -12.26 47.80
N ILE A 4 -25.80 -12.98 47.81
CA ILE A 4 -26.22 -13.85 46.72
C ILE A 4 -26.66 -12.88 45.60
N GLY A 5 -25.88 -12.83 44.48
CA GLY A 5 -26.20 -12.01 43.33
C GLY A 5 -27.55 -12.36 42.74
N THR A 6 -28.25 -11.41 42.19
CA THR A 6 -29.53 -11.60 41.52
C THR A 6 -29.36 -12.50 40.28
N ARG A 7 -30.43 -13.19 39.85
CA ARG A 7 -30.39 -14.03 38.60
C ARG A 7 -29.84 -13.24 37.38
N ALA A 8 -30.12 -11.95 37.31
CA ALA A 8 -29.62 -11.07 36.24
C ALA A 8 -28.10 -10.85 36.32
N GLU A 9 -27.54 -10.66 37.53
CA GLU A 9 -26.09 -10.49 37.72
C GLU A 9 -25.32 -11.76 37.38
N VAL A 10 -25.85 -12.93 37.72
CA VAL A 10 -25.27 -14.23 37.39
C VAL A 10 -25.34 -14.47 35.88
N TRP A 11 -26.45 -14.11 35.21
CA TRP A 11 -26.58 -14.23 33.76
C TRP A 11 -25.61 -13.30 33.04
N PHE A 12 -25.51 -12.04 33.47
CA PHE A 12 -24.60 -11.04 32.88
C PHE A 12 -23.13 -11.46 33.05
N SER A 13 -22.76 -11.96 34.22
CA SER A 13 -21.44 -12.50 34.50
C SER A 13 -21.09 -13.68 33.56
N ASN A 14 -22.05 -14.59 33.36
CA ASN A 14 -21.84 -15.74 32.45
C ASN A 14 -21.72 -15.32 30.98
N VAL A 15 -22.46 -14.30 30.54
CA VAL A 15 -22.35 -13.75 29.18
C VAL A 15 -20.97 -13.10 28.96
N ILE A 16 -20.53 -12.30 29.94
CA ILE A 16 -19.18 -11.67 29.88
C ILE A 16 -18.09 -12.74 29.91
N ALA A 17 -18.19 -13.75 30.79
CA ALA A 17 -17.23 -14.84 30.85
C ALA A 17 -17.18 -15.67 29.54
N SER A 18 -18.35 -15.92 28.94
CA SER A 18 -18.43 -16.62 27.64
C SER A 18 -17.85 -15.81 26.50
N PHE A 19 -18.11 -14.49 26.47
CA PHE A 19 -17.53 -13.58 25.49
C PHE A 19 -16.00 -13.44 25.69
N ALA A 20 -15.54 -13.29 26.93
CA ALA A 20 -14.12 -13.25 27.24
C ALA A 20 -13.39 -14.54 26.84
N ARG A 21 -14.04 -15.71 27.08
CA ARG A 21 -13.52 -17.01 26.65
C ARG A 21 -13.48 -17.13 25.13
N TYR A 22 -14.54 -16.72 24.42
CA TYR A 22 -14.61 -16.69 22.96
C TYR A 22 -13.52 -15.80 22.36
N VAL A 23 -13.29 -14.62 22.93
CA VAL A 23 -12.22 -13.69 22.52
C VAL A 23 -10.86 -14.34 22.80
N ALA A 24 -10.64 -14.87 24.01
CA ALA A 24 -9.39 -15.54 24.38
C ALA A 24 -9.07 -16.73 23.48
N GLU A 25 -10.05 -17.59 23.20
CA GLU A 25 -9.86 -18.73 22.28
C GLU A 25 -9.51 -18.31 20.85
N ARG A 26 -10.04 -17.18 20.40
CA ARG A 26 -9.73 -16.63 19.06
C ARG A 26 -8.43 -15.81 19.00
N THR A 27 -8.07 -15.13 20.08
CA THR A 27 -6.86 -14.28 20.13
C THR A 27 -5.63 -15.04 20.64
N LEU A 28 -5.83 -16.07 21.46
CA LEU A 28 -4.76 -16.88 22.05
C LEU A 28 -4.62 -18.26 21.41
N SER A 29 -5.48 -18.63 20.45
CA SER A 29 -5.28 -19.88 19.72
C SER A 29 -4.03 -19.79 18.88
N GLU A 30 -3.02 -20.58 19.18
CA GLU A 30 -1.82 -20.81 18.36
C GLU A 30 -2.21 -21.57 17.08
N SER A 31 -3.05 -20.93 16.23
CA SER A 31 -3.39 -21.51 14.94
C SER A 31 -2.26 -21.28 13.94
N VAL A 32 -2.04 -22.23 13.04
CA VAL A 32 -1.02 -22.11 11.99
C VAL A 32 -1.09 -20.76 11.25
N PRO A 33 -2.28 -20.26 10.84
CA PRO A 33 -2.36 -18.93 10.21
C PRO A 33 -1.89 -17.78 11.09
N MET A 34 -2.09 -17.84 12.42
CA MET A 34 -1.58 -16.81 13.33
C MET A 34 -0.07 -16.89 13.49
N LEU A 35 0.48 -18.10 13.62
CA LEU A 35 1.93 -18.29 13.69
C LEU A 35 2.62 -17.82 12.40
N MET A 36 2.06 -18.13 11.24
CA MET A 36 2.56 -17.61 9.95
C MET A 36 2.54 -16.07 9.87
N ARG A 37 1.49 -15.44 10.42
CA ARG A 37 1.45 -13.96 10.53
C ARG A 37 2.50 -13.41 11.48
N GLN A 38 2.66 -14.03 12.65
CA GLN A 38 3.66 -13.60 13.62
C GLN A 38 5.07 -13.73 13.05
N ASP A 39 5.37 -14.85 12.40
CA ASP A 39 6.63 -15.08 11.71
C ASP A 39 6.91 -14.00 10.65
N ALA A 40 5.93 -13.72 9.78
CA ALA A 40 6.03 -12.67 8.78
C ALA A 40 6.25 -11.28 9.39
N VAL A 41 5.59 -10.95 10.50
CA VAL A 41 5.80 -9.68 11.23
C VAL A 41 7.20 -9.62 11.82
N MET A 42 7.70 -10.72 12.42
CA MET A 42 9.07 -10.77 12.98
C MET A 42 10.14 -10.70 11.89
N ASP A 43 9.94 -11.37 10.76
CA ASP A 43 10.82 -11.25 9.59
C ASP A 43 10.84 -9.82 9.04
N SER A 44 9.67 -9.18 8.93
CA SER A 44 9.54 -7.77 8.51
C SER A 44 10.21 -6.81 9.50
N PHE A 45 10.04 -7.03 10.80
CA PHE A 45 10.71 -6.27 11.85
C PHE A 45 12.25 -6.36 11.73
N ASN A 46 12.78 -7.55 11.54
CA ASN A 46 14.23 -7.74 11.38
C ASN A 46 14.72 -7.03 10.12
N TYR A 47 14.01 -7.15 9.01
CA TYR A 47 14.32 -6.44 7.77
C TYR A 47 14.33 -4.91 7.98
N ALA A 48 13.28 -4.35 8.59
CA ALA A 48 13.18 -2.92 8.85
C ALA A 48 14.29 -2.42 9.78
N LYS A 49 14.60 -3.16 10.84
CA LYS A 49 15.68 -2.86 11.78
C LYS A 49 17.05 -2.76 11.09
N GLU A 50 17.30 -3.59 10.11
CA GLU A 50 18.58 -3.62 9.37
C GLU A 50 18.64 -2.55 8.27
N ASN A 51 17.55 -2.37 7.52
CA ASN A 51 17.54 -1.63 6.26
C ASN A 51 16.88 -0.25 6.33
N MET A 52 16.05 0.02 7.37
CA MET A 52 15.24 1.26 7.43
C MET A 52 15.67 2.18 8.58
N LYS A 53 16.95 2.17 8.93
CA LYS A 53 17.49 3.05 9.99
C LYS A 53 17.33 4.51 9.60
N GLY A 54 16.70 5.29 10.48
CA GLY A 54 16.43 6.72 10.26
C GLY A 54 15.17 7.02 9.45
N ALA A 55 14.44 6.01 8.97
CA ALA A 55 13.13 6.19 8.37
C ALA A 55 12.07 6.49 9.43
N TYR A 56 11.05 7.29 9.08
CA TYR A 56 9.94 7.61 9.96
C TYR A 56 8.99 6.41 10.08
N SER A 57 8.42 6.17 11.27
CA SER A 57 7.38 5.16 11.47
C SER A 57 6.01 5.79 11.64
N PHE A 58 4.96 5.09 11.17
CA PHE A 58 3.56 5.47 11.34
C PHE A 58 2.69 4.22 11.58
N LEU A 59 1.46 4.39 12.08
CA LEU A 59 0.54 3.28 12.35
C LEU A 59 -0.69 3.29 11.44
N ASP A 60 -1.12 4.45 10.97
CA ASP A 60 -2.29 4.61 10.11
C ASP A 60 -1.85 4.78 8.64
N ARG A 61 -2.39 3.95 7.72
CA ARG A 61 -2.02 3.96 6.29
C ARG A 61 -2.36 5.27 5.58
N PHE A 62 -3.45 5.93 5.97
CA PHE A 62 -3.85 7.20 5.38
C PHE A 62 -2.90 8.32 5.77
N ASP A 63 -2.47 8.33 7.04
CA ASP A 63 -1.47 9.27 7.55
C ASP A 63 -0.09 8.97 6.95
N GLY A 64 0.26 7.70 6.77
CA GLY A 64 1.51 7.26 6.16
C GLY A 64 1.70 7.76 4.73
N LEU A 65 0.69 7.60 3.87
CA LEU A 65 0.73 8.16 2.52
C LEU A 65 0.75 9.69 2.54
N GLY A 66 -0.04 10.32 3.43
CA GLY A 66 -0.01 11.77 3.64
C GLY A 66 1.36 12.30 4.06
N LEU A 67 2.09 11.57 4.93
CA LEU A 67 3.47 11.88 5.32
C LEU A 67 4.41 11.78 4.11
N SER A 68 4.27 10.74 3.29
CA SER A 68 5.06 10.55 2.08
C SER A 68 4.82 11.67 1.04
N ILE A 69 3.58 12.13 0.88
CA ILE A 69 3.24 13.27 0.02
C ILE A 69 3.89 14.56 0.54
N LYS A 70 3.87 14.82 1.86
CA LYS A 70 4.53 15.99 2.45
C LYS A 70 6.04 15.96 2.23
N GLU A 71 6.67 14.80 2.43
CA GLU A 71 8.10 14.63 2.19
C GLU A 71 8.45 14.81 0.69
N ALA A 72 7.62 14.28 -0.21
CA ALA A 72 7.78 14.49 -1.65
C ALA A 72 7.66 15.99 -2.03
N LYS A 73 6.69 16.72 -1.47
CA LYS A 73 6.56 18.18 -1.67
C LYS A 73 7.79 18.96 -1.19
N ARG A 74 8.40 18.52 -0.09
CA ARG A 74 9.63 19.13 0.43
C ARG A 74 10.81 18.92 -0.52
N ARG A 75 10.94 17.72 -1.10
CA ARG A 75 12.04 17.36 -2.01
C ARG A 75 11.83 17.92 -3.42
N PHE A 76 10.59 17.89 -3.90
CA PHE A 76 10.22 18.20 -5.28
C PHE A 76 9.14 19.29 -5.33
N PRO A 77 9.41 20.54 -4.88
CA PRO A 77 8.38 21.57 -4.67
C PRO A 77 7.64 22.01 -5.95
N SER A 78 8.24 21.79 -7.12
CA SER A 78 7.63 22.12 -8.42
C SER A 78 6.66 21.05 -8.94
N ARG A 79 6.75 19.80 -8.42
CA ARG A 79 5.91 18.70 -8.86
C ARG A 79 4.56 18.74 -8.17
N LYS A 80 3.48 18.43 -8.91
CA LYS A 80 2.11 18.52 -8.37
C LYS A 80 1.26 17.29 -8.60
N ARG A 81 1.75 16.30 -9.34
CA ARG A 81 0.96 15.12 -9.70
C ARG A 81 1.31 13.92 -8.84
N VAL A 82 0.30 13.28 -8.29
CA VAL A 82 0.40 11.98 -7.61
C VAL A 82 -0.24 10.93 -8.51
N LEU A 83 0.46 9.84 -8.75
CA LEU A 83 -0.07 8.68 -9.45
C LEU A 83 -0.42 7.60 -8.43
N GLU A 84 -1.59 6.97 -8.57
CA GLU A 84 -2.02 5.83 -7.76
C GLU A 84 -2.35 4.65 -8.68
N PHE A 85 -1.74 3.52 -8.43
CA PHE A 85 -1.94 2.27 -9.16
C PHE A 85 -2.64 1.27 -8.26
N GLY A 86 -3.92 0.98 -8.57
CA GLY A 86 -4.87 0.31 -7.70
C GLY A 86 -5.76 1.32 -7.00
N VAL A 87 -6.98 1.51 -7.49
CA VAL A 87 -7.93 2.52 -7.00
C VAL A 87 -9.13 1.88 -6.31
N TYR A 88 -9.58 0.74 -6.85
CA TYR A 88 -10.78 0.04 -6.39
C TYR A 88 -11.99 1.00 -6.28
N LYS A 89 -12.53 1.18 -5.06
CA LYS A 89 -13.64 2.10 -4.77
C LYS A 89 -13.23 3.56 -4.59
N GLY A 90 -11.94 3.88 -4.72
CA GLY A 90 -11.42 5.24 -4.60
C GLY A 90 -11.30 5.77 -3.18
N GLY A 91 -11.20 4.88 -2.17
CA GLY A 91 -11.09 5.28 -0.76
C GLY A 91 -9.84 6.11 -0.49
N MET A 92 -8.67 5.58 -0.82
CA MET A 92 -7.38 6.22 -0.55
C MET A 92 -7.20 7.48 -1.41
N ILE A 93 -7.38 7.39 -2.73
CA ILE A 93 -7.17 8.53 -3.63
C ILE A 93 -8.08 9.72 -3.28
N ASN A 94 -9.35 9.47 -2.94
CA ASN A 94 -10.29 10.53 -2.55
C ASN A 94 -9.91 11.17 -1.20
N TYR A 95 -9.43 10.36 -0.24
CA TYR A 95 -8.97 10.87 1.05
C TYR A 95 -7.78 11.80 0.86
N GLN A 96 -6.73 11.36 0.14
CA GLN A 96 -5.54 12.16 -0.10
C GLN A 96 -5.85 13.41 -0.93
N ALA A 97 -6.66 13.28 -1.98
CA ALA A 97 -7.12 14.41 -2.79
C ALA A 97 -7.90 15.46 -1.98
N SER A 98 -8.56 15.04 -0.88
CA SER A 98 -9.21 15.97 0.04
C SER A 98 -8.23 16.72 0.95
N LYS A 99 -7.12 16.09 1.31
CA LYS A 99 -6.09 16.66 2.20
C LYS A 99 -5.11 17.56 1.44
N PHE A 100 -4.94 17.31 0.13
CA PHE A 100 -4.03 18.04 -0.75
C PHE A 100 -4.79 18.57 -1.98
N PRO A 101 -5.71 19.54 -1.80
CA PRO A 101 -6.56 20.02 -2.89
C PRO A 101 -5.79 20.77 -3.99
N GLU A 102 -4.53 21.17 -3.72
CA GLU A 102 -3.64 21.81 -4.67
C GLU A 102 -2.85 20.84 -5.56
N LEU A 103 -2.98 19.53 -5.30
CA LEU A 103 -2.34 18.49 -6.09
C LEU A 103 -3.34 17.85 -7.07
N ASP A 104 -2.81 17.36 -8.19
CA ASP A 104 -3.52 16.57 -9.17
C ASP A 104 -3.27 15.08 -8.91
N PHE A 105 -4.32 14.29 -8.82
CA PHE A 105 -4.25 12.86 -8.64
C PHE A 105 -4.68 12.15 -9.92
N VAL A 106 -3.94 11.12 -10.32
CA VAL A 106 -4.31 10.24 -11.43
C VAL A 106 -4.29 8.80 -10.94
N GLY A 107 -5.46 8.19 -10.92
CA GLY A 107 -5.64 6.79 -10.50
C GLY A 107 -5.76 5.85 -11.69
N PHE A 108 -4.98 4.77 -11.67
CA PHE A 108 -4.98 3.72 -12.68
C PHE A 108 -5.57 2.45 -12.09
N ASP A 109 -6.54 1.86 -12.77
CA ASP A 109 -7.15 0.59 -12.37
C ASP A 109 -7.91 -0.02 -13.55
N SER A 110 -7.95 -1.33 -13.65
CA SER A 110 -8.82 -2.03 -14.60
C SER A 110 -10.29 -1.95 -14.18
N PHE A 111 -10.54 -1.87 -12.86
CA PHE A 111 -11.84 -2.05 -12.22
C PHE A 111 -12.48 -3.42 -12.50
N GLU A 112 -11.66 -4.39 -12.88
CA GLU A 112 -12.04 -5.79 -13.17
C GLU A 112 -11.36 -6.78 -12.20
N GLY A 113 -10.78 -6.25 -11.11
CA GLY A 113 -10.12 -6.99 -10.04
C GLY A 113 -8.73 -7.51 -10.42
N LEU A 114 -8.15 -8.35 -9.56
CA LEU A 114 -6.79 -8.87 -9.73
C LEU A 114 -6.69 -9.82 -10.93
N GLN A 115 -5.61 -9.71 -11.72
CA GLN A 115 -5.31 -10.63 -12.83
C GLN A 115 -4.83 -11.99 -12.35
N GLU A 116 -4.16 -12.02 -11.21
CA GLU A 116 -3.61 -13.21 -10.59
C GLU A 116 -4.00 -13.31 -9.11
N GLN A 117 -3.73 -14.43 -8.49
CA GLN A 117 -3.95 -14.60 -7.06
C GLN A 117 -2.90 -13.80 -6.29
N TRP A 118 -3.31 -13.09 -5.26
CA TRP A 118 -2.41 -12.44 -4.33
C TRP A 118 -1.96 -13.43 -3.24
N ASN A 119 -0.94 -14.18 -3.53
CA ASN A 119 -0.13 -15.03 -2.62
C ASN A 119 -0.85 -15.55 -1.36
N GLY A 120 -1.98 -16.25 -1.53
CA GLY A 120 -2.77 -16.77 -0.40
C GLY A 120 -3.60 -15.72 0.36
N MET A 121 -3.42 -14.42 0.08
CA MET A 121 -4.18 -13.33 0.71
C MET A 121 -5.55 -13.13 0.07
N ALA A 122 -5.61 -13.15 -1.26
CA ALA A 122 -6.87 -12.96 -1.99
C ALA A 122 -6.88 -13.71 -3.33
N PRO A 123 -8.04 -14.28 -3.72
CA PRO A 123 -8.18 -14.95 -5.00
C PRO A 123 -8.19 -13.96 -6.18
N LYS A 124 -7.93 -14.48 -7.37
CA LYS A 124 -8.12 -13.76 -8.63
C LYS A 124 -9.51 -13.11 -8.67
N LYS A 125 -9.61 -11.93 -9.31
CA LYS A 125 -10.81 -11.08 -9.37
C LYS A 125 -11.27 -10.45 -8.05
N THR A 126 -10.55 -10.58 -6.97
CA THR A 126 -10.78 -9.73 -5.81
C THR A 126 -10.69 -8.26 -6.23
N PHE A 127 -11.48 -7.38 -5.64
CA PHE A 127 -11.62 -5.95 -5.98
C PHE A 127 -12.31 -5.65 -7.32
N ASP A 128 -12.97 -6.62 -7.94
CA ASP A 128 -13.74 -6.43 -9.17
C ASP A 128 -14.98 -5.52 -8.94
N LEU A 129 -15.10 -4.48 -9.77
CA LEU A 129 -16.26 -3.59 -9.83
C LEU A 129 -17.07 -3.77 -11.13
N GLY A 130 -16.83 -4.84 -11.89
CA GLY A 130 -17.42 -5.06 -13.20
C GLY A 130 -17.05 -3.97 -14.21
N GLY A 131 -15.83 -3.44 -14.10
CA GLY A 131 -15.30 -2.38 -14.95
C GLY A 131 -15.95 -1.00 -14.73
N LYS A 132 -16.71 -0.79 -13.63
CA LYS A 132 -17.38 0.47 -13.31
C LYS A 132 -16.44 1.40 -12.55
N LEU A 133 -16.40 2.66 -13.01
CA LEU A 133 -15.59 3.69 -12.35
C LEU A 133 -16.23 4.15 -11.04
N PRO A 134 -15.45 4.30 -9.94
CA PRO A 134 -15.93 4.88 -8.70
C PRO A 134 -16.14 6.40 -8.84
N LYS A 135 -16.91 6.97 -7.91
CA LYS A 135 -17.00 8.42 -7.79
C LYS A 135 -15.72 8.98 -7.17
N VAL A 136 -15.14 9.99 -7.83
CA VAL A 136 -13.92 10.64 -7.39
C VAL A 136 -14.09 12.15 -7.26
N ARG A 137 -13.15 12.79 -6.56
CA ARG A 137 -13.09 14.23 -6.38
C ARG A 137 -12.65 14.91 -7.69
N ARG A 138 -12.94 16.23 -7.81
CA ARG A 138 -12.67 17.01 -9.05
C ARG A 138 -11.17 17.14 -9.40
N ASN A 139 -10.26 16.96 -8.41
CA ASN A 139 -8.82 16.95 -8.63
C ASN A 139 -8.26 15.52 -8.80
N VAL A 140 -9.12 14.56 -9.15
CA VAL A 140 -8.76 13.18 -9.42
C VAL A 140 -9.23 12.82 -10.83
N GLY A 141 -8.31 12.37 -11.67
CA GLY A 141 -8.58 11.71 -12.95
C GLY A 141 -8.46 10.20 -12.80
N LEU A 142 -9.27 9.43 -13.53
CA LEU A 142 -9.18 7.97 -13.58
C LEU A 142 -8.80 7.51 -14.98
N VAL A 143 -7.86 6.57 -15.03
CA VAL A 143 -7.40 5.90 -16.25
C VAL A 143 -7.75 4.43 -16.14
N LYS A 144 -8.77 4.01 -16.90
CA LYS A 144 -9.22 2.61 -16.91
C LYS A 144 -8.35 1.75 -17.81
N GLY A 145 -7.93 0.60 -17.30
CA GLY A 145 -7.22 -0.46 -18.01
C GLY A 145 -6.11 -1.08 -17.19
N TRP A 146 -5.48 -2.09 -17.74
CA TRP A 146 -4.32 -2.74 -17.15
C TRP A 146 -3.10 -1.83 -17.24
N PHE A 147 -2.23 -1.82 -16.23
CA PHE A 147 -1.22 -0.79 -16.04
C PHE A 147 -0.24 -0.66 -17.20
N ALA A 148 0.27 -1.76 -17.73
CA ALA A 148 1.22 -1.73 -18.84
C ALA A 148 0.66 -0.98 -20.07
N GLU A 149 -0.59 -1.25 -20.43
CA GLU A 149 -1.23 -0.65 -21.61
C GLU A 149 -1.78 0.76 -21.32
N SER A 150 -2.58 0.88 -20.27
CA SER A 150 -3.26 2.14 -19.94
C SER A 150 -2.29 3.22 -19.48
N GLY A 151 -1.25 2.83 -18.71
CA GLY A 151 -0.20 3.72 -18.28
C GLY A 151 0.67 4.22 -19.42
N ALA A 152 1.09 3.32 -20.33
CA ALA A 152 1.86 3.70 -21.51
C ALA A 152 1.08 4.66 -22.41
N ARG A 153 -0.20 4.37 -22.67
CA ARG A 153 -1.11 5.26 -23.42
C ARG A 153 -1.22 6.62 -22.75
N TRP A 154 -1.46 6.64 -21.44
CA TRP A 154 -1.57 7.89 -20.68
C TRP A 154 -0.30 8.73 -20.75
N LYS A 155 0.90 8.13 -20.66
CA LYS A 155 2.17 8.85 -20.82
C LYS A 155 2.30 9.48 -22.21
N MET A 156 1.91 8.77 -23.27
CA MET A 156 1.94 9.30 -24.64
C MET A 156 0.97 10.45 -24.85
N GLU A 157 -0.20 10.39 -24.23
CA GLU A 157 -1.23 11.45 -24.31
C GLU A 157 -0.90 12.67 -23.42
N ASN A 158 0.02 12.51 -22.46
CA ASN A 158 0.41 13.55 -21.51
C ASN A 158 1.94 13.81 -21.47
N PRO A 159 2.60 14.06 -22.61
CA PRO A 159 4.08 14.16 -22.68
C PRO A 159 4.65 15.33 -21.85
N ALA A 160 3.90 16.40 -21.68
CA ALA A 160 4.31 17.57 -20.88
C ALA A 160 4.15 17.39 -19.37
N SER A 161 3.72 16.22 -18.91
CA SER A 161 3.41 15.99 -17.50
C SER A 161 4.63 16.05 -16.57
N GLY A 162 5.82 15.73 -17.08
CA GLY A 162 7.04 15.63 -16.29
C GLY A 162 6.97 14.52 -15.23
N PRO A 163 8.01 14.39 -14.38
CA PRO A 163 8.02 13.42 -13.30
C PRO A 163 6.90 13.69 -12.27
N PRO A 164 6.19 12.64 -11.81
CA PRO A 164 5.22 12.81 -10.75
C PRO A 164 5.87 13.20 -9.43
N LEU A 165 5.09 13.75 -8.53
CA LEU A 165 5.49 14.05 -7.16
C LEU A 165 5.77 12.78 -6.37
N LEU A 166 4.88 11.78 -6.52
CA LEU A 166 4.90 10.50 -5.84
C LEU A 166 4.10 9.48 -6.65
N VAL A 167 4.50 8.22 -6.57
CA VAL A 167 3.75 7.06 -7.08
C VAL A 167 3.29 6.22 -5.89
N HIS A 168 1.99 6.05 -5.74
CA HIS A 168 1.37 5.13 -4.79
C HIS A 168 1.12 3.79 -5.49
N VAL A 169 1.69 2.73 -4.93
CA VAL A 169 1.65 1.35 -5.46
C VAL A 169 0.75 0.53 -4.54
N ASP A 170 -0.51 0.37 -4.93
CA ASP A 170 -1.58 -0.34 -4.20
C ASP A 170 -2.21 -1.39 -5.11
N CYS A 171 -1.37 -2.29 -5.66
CA CYS A 171 -1.75 -3.24 -6.71
C CYS A 171 -1.47 -4.71 -6.36
N ASP A 172 -1.09 -4.99 -5.11
CA ASP A 172 -1.06 -6.28 -4.43
C ASP A 172 -0.11 -7.34 -5.02
N THR A 173 0.00 -7.45 -6.35
CA THR A 173 0.67 -8.59 -7.00
C THR A 173 2.05 -8.25 -7.55
N TYR A 174 2.90 -9.27 -7.70
CA TYR A 174 4.25 -9.10 -8.23
C TYR A 174 4.24 -8.51 -9.67
N ALA A 175 3.45 -9.13 -10.56
CA ALA A 175 3.43 -8.72 -11.97
C ALA A 175 2.93 -7.27 -12.14
N ALA A 176 1.83 -6.92 -11.46
CA ALA A 176 1.29 -5.56 -11.50
C ALA A 176 2.29 -4.53 -10.93
N THR A 177 3.02 -4.88 -9.86
CA THR A 177 4.06 -4.01 -9.30
C THR A 177 5.22 -3.83 -10.27
N VAL A 178 5.66 -4.89 -10.97
CA VAL A 178 6.70 -4.77 -12.00
C VAL A 178 6.26 -3.82 -13.11
N ASP A 179 5.03 -3.96 -13.62
CA ASP A 179 4.47 -3.06 -14.65
C ASP A 179 4.52 -1.59 -14.21
N VAL A 180 4.16 -1.30 -12.96
CA VAL A 180 4.20 0.07 -12.40
C VAL A 180 5.63 0.61 -12.32
N LEU A 181 6.56 -0.19 -11.79
CA LEU A 181 7.96 0.21 -11.64
C LEU A 181 8.63 0.45 -12.98
N GLU A 182 8.43 -0.43 -13.97
CA GLU A 182 8.97 -0.28 -15.31
C GLU A 182 8.33 0.91 -16.05
N LEU A 183 7.02 1.11 -15.92
CA LEU A 183 6.32 2.27 -16.47
C LEU A 183 6.87 3.61 -15.95
N CYS A 184 7.27 3.65 -14.66
CA CYS A 184 7.76 4.87 -14.01
C CYS A 184 9.30 4.98 -14.01
N SER A 185 10.01 4.08 -14.65
CA SER A 185 11.48 3.95 -14.57
C SER A 185 12.22 5.18 -15.06
N ASP A 186 11.76 5.82 -16.13
CA ASP A 186 12.36 7.05 -16.71
C ASP A 186 12.27 8.26 -15.77
N TYR A 187 11.29 8.27 -14.85
CA TYR A 187 11.19 9.34 -13.86
C TYR A 187 12.21 9.23 -12.73
N VAL A 188 12.81 8.05 -12.52
CA VAL A 188 13.75 7.78 -11.42
C VAL A 188 15.07 8.54 -11.57
N GLU A 189 15.50 8.87 -12.80
CA GLU A 189 16.70 9.72 -13.03
C GLU A 189 16.56 11.14 -12.41
N HIS A 190 15.34 11.57 -12.16
CA HIS A 190 15.04 12.84 -11.49
C HIS A 190 14.74 12.67 -9.99
N GLY A 191 14.93 11.46 -9.44
CA GLY A 191 14.48 11.05 -8.12
C GLY A 191 12.96 10.86 -8.06
N LEU A 192 12.48 9.72 -7.58
CA LEU A 192 11.06 9.42 -7.46
C LEU A 192 10.76 8.72 -6.13
N ILE A 193 9.69 9.11 -5.47
CA ILE A 193 9.20 8.43 -4.27
C ILE A 193 8.10 7.46 -4.68
N PHE A 194 8.30 6.19 -4.36
CA PHE A 194 7.28 5.14 -4.38
C PHE A 194 6.78 4.93 -2.96
N HIS A 195 5.46 4.91 -2.78
CA HIS A 195 4.80 4.50 -1.56
C HIS A 195 4.03 3.21 -1.82
N PHE A 196 4.46 2.11 -1.22
CA PHE A 196 3.83 0.80 -1.32
C PHE A 196 2.82 0.64 -0.19
N ASP A 197 1.62 0.17 -0.50
CA ASP A 197 0.58 -0.14 0.50
C ASP A 197 0.81 -1.53 1.12
N ASP A 198 1.28 -2.48 0.34
CA ASP A 198 1.56 -3.86 0.74
C ASP A 198 3.01 -4.25 0.41
N TYR A 199 3.94 -3.93 1.31
CA TYR A 199 5.37 -4.20 1.14
C TYR A 199 5.85 -5.37 2.01
N PHE A 200 5.45 -5.42 3.29
CA PHE A 200 5.83 -6.43 4.28
C PHE A 200 4.72 -6.66 5.34
N GLY A 201 4.96 -7.42 6.41
CA GLY A 201 4.02 -7.59 7.54
C GLY A 201 2.92 -8.62 7.31
N PHE A 202 2.98 -9.40 6.24
CA PHE A 202 2.03 -10.47 5.93
C PHE A 202 2.77 -11.72 5.40
N PRO A 203 2.16 -12.92 5.48
CA PRO A 203 2.77 -14.13 4.94
C PRO A 203 3.17 -13.96 3.47
N ASP A 204 4.32 -14.52 3.10
CA ASP A 204 4.87 -14.47 1.73
C ASP A 204 5.17 -13.06 1.17
N TRP A 205 5.26 -12.03 2.03
CA TRP A 205 5.53 -10.65 1.61
C TRP A 205 6.75 -10.48 0.71
N ARG A 206 7.75 -11.38 0.86
CA ARG A 206 8.97 -11.34 0.03
C ARG A 206 8.75 -11.73 -1.43
N THR A 207 7.54 -12.15 -1.81
CA THR A 207 7.25 -12.66 -3.16
C THR A 207 6.44 -11.70 -4.04
N ALA A 208 5.93 -10.60 -3.47
CA ALA A 208 5.11 -9.60 -4.17
C ALA A 208 5.85 -8.26 -4.36
N GLY A 209 5.31 -7.16 -3.86
CA GLY A 209 5.87 -5.80 -4.03
C GLY A 209 7.33 -5.65 -3.62
N PHE A 210 7.74 -6.29 -2.53
CA PHE A 210 9.14 -6.33 -2.11
C PHE A 210 10.06 -6.92 -3.18
N ARG A 211 9.69 -8.11 -3.71
CA ARG A 211 10.46 -8.80 -4.75
C ARG A 211 10.55 -7.96 -6.02
N ALA A 212 9.40 -7.41 -6.45
CA ALA A 212 9.34 -6.57 -7.64
C ALA A 212 10.28 -5.35 -7.52
N LEU A 213 10.23 -4.61 -6.39
CA LEU A 213 11.11 -3.47 -6.18
C LEU A 213 12.58 -3.90 -6.19
N LYS A 214 12.93 -4.99 -5.51
CA LYS A 214 14.31 -5.49 -5.46
C LYS A 214 14.83 -5.83 -6.86
N GLU A 215 14.10 -6.66 -7.62
CA GLU A 215 14.54 -7.12 -8.94
C GLU A 215 14.62 -5.97 -9.96
N VAL A 216 13.62 -5.08 -9.98
CA VAL A 216 13.64 -3.94 -10.90
C VAL A 216 14.72 -2.94 -10.53
N SER A 217 14.92 -2.64 -9.24
CA SER A 217 15.98 -1.72 -8.82
C SER A 217 17.38 -2.26 -9.10
N GLU A 218 17.62 -3.56 -8.95
CA GLU A 218 18.88 -4.21 -9.34
C GLU A 218 19.10 -4.15 -10.85
N LYS A 219 18.08 -4.52 -11.65
CA LYS A 219 18.11 -4.50 -13.13
C LYS A 219 18.40 -3.09 -13.68
N LEU A 220 17.77 -2.07 -13.12
CA LEU A 220 17.86 -0.69 -13.57
C LEU A 220 18.89 0.15 -12.79
N ARG A 221 19.66 -0.48 -11.89
CA ARG A 221 20.70 0.16 -11.09
C ARG A 221 20.20 1.37 -10.30
N TRP A 222 19.11 1.19 -9.55
CA TRP A 222 18.59 2.23 -8.66
C TRP A 222 19.25 2.15 -7.28
N ARG A 223 19.49 3.32 -6.71
CA ARG A 223 19.75 3.48 -5.28
C ARG A 223 18.42 3.69 -4.58
N LEU A 224 18.15 2.89 -3.54
CA LEU A 224 16.95 2.98 -2.73
C LEU A 224 17.28 3.59 -1.38
N THR A 225 16.46 4.57 -0.95
CA THR A 225 16.52 5.16 0.40
C THR A 225 15.14 5.06 1.03
N TYR A 226 15.01 4.27 2.10
CA TYR A 226 13.76 4.15 2.83
C TYR A 226 13.47 5.43 3.60
N LEU A 227 12.29 6.01 3.39
CA LEU A 227 11.87 7.28 3.98
C LEU A 227 10.92 7.08 5.16
N SER A 228 9.99 6.16 5.03
CA SER A 228 9.06 5.81 6.11
C SER A 228 8.53 4.39 5.96
N TYR A 229 7.99 3.86 7.06
CA TYR A 229 7.36 2.55 7.10
C TYR A 229 6.20 2.51 8.09
N GLY A 230 5.21 1.67 7.79
CA GLY A 230 4.03 1.43 8.62
C GLY A 230 3.87 -0.03 8.99
N THR A 231 2.62 -0.46 9.13
CA THR A 231 2.27 -1.86 9.44
C THR A 231 2.56 -2.79 8.24
N LYS A 232 2.29 -2.31 7.03
CA LYS A 232 2.56 -3.01 5.77
C LYS A 232 3.19 -2.07 4.74
N GLU A 233 3.01 -0.79 4.92
CA GLU A 233 3.34 0.26 3.98
C GLU A 233 4.80 0.66 4.11
N VAL A 234 5.39 1.04 2.97
CA VAL A 234 6.77 1.57 2.93
C VAL A 234 6.87 2.68 1.88
N ALA A 235 7.51 3.79 2.24
CA ALA A 235 7.91 4.79 1.28
C ALA A 235 9.42 4.71 1.02
N VAL A 236 9.79 4.71 -0.25
CA VAL A 236 11.18 4.63 -0.70
C VAL A 236 11.45 5.68 -1.78
N LEU A 237 12.56 6.40 -1.63
CA LEU A 237 13.12 7.21 -2.71
C LEU A 237 14.00 6.33 -3.58
N ALA A 238 13.70 6.31 -4.88
CA ALA A 238 14.53 5.68 -5.90
C ALA A 238 15.26 6.76 -6.71
N GLU A 239 16.55 6.54 -6.94
CA GLU A 239 17.42 7.42 -7.71
C GLU A 239 18.34 6.55 -8.58
N THR A 240 18.62 6.97 -9.80
CA THR A 240 19.58 6.26 -10.67
C THR A 240 21.00 6.37 -10.07
N LEU A 241 21.73 5.25 -10.02
CA LEU A 241 23.15 5.30 -9.71
C LEU A 241 23.88 5.95 -10.87
N VAL A 242 24.38 7.16 -10.66
CA VAL A 242 25.31 7.81 -11.57
C VAL A 242 26.61 7.01 -11.51
N GLY A 243 27.04 6.46 -12.64
CA GLY A 243 28.26 5.67 -12.77
C GLY A 243 29.52 6.49 -12.69
#